data_a28a33d408b1d1e4b4d75b6ef8cd4e92
#
_entry.id   a28a33d408b1d1e4b4d75b6ef8cd4e92
#
_cell.length_a   1.000
_cell.length_b   1.000
_cell.length_c   1.000
_cell.angle_alpha   90.00
_cell.angle_beta   90.00
_cell.angle_gamma   90.00
#
_symmetry.space_group_name_H-M   'P 1'
#
loop_
_entity.id
_entity.type
_entity.pdbx_description
1 polymer ?
#
loop_
_entity_poly.entity_id
_entity_poly.type
_entity_poly.pdbx_seq_one_letter_code
_entity_poly.pdbx_strand_id
1 'polypeptide(L)'
;MAGPKRSQGKERPLGPRALRTRRRLLDATAELLGERGLRGVSVVEIARRARTSPASFYQYFGGVEEATLELAEEAAAEMPEIVQLVDRPWEGRAGLANARVLVARFLDLWDAHHAALRTRNHAAEEGDRAFGRKTRQALRPLLEALAAKLGAGAAAGSAREAAFHPYAAAAALATVLESAGAHHRELEYFGIDRDALIETSARLLVDTAELSRRRA
;
A
#
# COMPACT_ATOMS: atom_id res chain seq x y z
N MET A 1 -11.87 42.27 3.82
CA MET A 1 -13.06 41.45 3.55
C MET A 1 -12.80 40.01 4.02
N ALA A 2 -13.48 39.60 5.05
CA ALA A 2 -13.26 38.28 5.67
C ALA A 2 -14.00 37.22 4.85
N GLY A 3 -13.28 36.16 4.42
CA GLY A 3 -13.88 34.99 3.74
C GLY A 3 -14.71 34.15 4.71
N PRO A 4 -15.71 33.39 4.23
CA PRO A 4 -16.62 32.65 5.07
C PRO A 4 -15.87 31.49 5.78
N LYS A 5 -15.92 31.47 7.11
CA LYS A 5 -15.50 30.36 7.96
C LYS A 5 -16.36 29.14 7.63
N ARG A 6 -15.74 28.07 7.10
CA ARG A 6 -16.37 26.73 7.08
C ARG A 6 -16.66 26.35 8.52
N SER A 7 -17.94 26.26 8.85
CA SER A 7 -18.39 25.75 10.14
C SER A 7 -17.98 24.28 10.27
N GLN A 8 -17.20 23.94 11.28
CA GLN A 8 -16.99 22.56 11.75
C GLN A 8 -18.30 22.06 12.38
N GLY A 9 -19.27 21.69 11.54
CA GLY A 9 -20.42 20.93 11.97
C GLY A 9 -19.95 19.52 12.34
N LYS A 10 -20.28 19.02 13.55
CA LYS A 10 -20.13 17.61 13.92
C LYS A 10 -20.72 16.76 12.79
N GLU A 11 -19.87 16.05 12.07
CA GLU A 11 -20.28 15.11 11.03
C GLU A 11 -21.23 14.08 11.66
N ARG A 12 -22.50 14.16 11.30
CA ARG A 12 -23.52 13.19 11.72
C ARG A 12 -23.18 11.86 11.04
N PRO A 13 -23.06 10.75 11.78
CA PRO A 13 -22.73 9.47 11.16
C PRO A 13 -23.69 9.16 10.01
N LEU A 14 -23.13 8.73 8.89
CA LEU A 14 -23.89 8.38 7.70
C LEU A 14 -24.86 7.23 8.02
N GLY A 15 -26.12 7.39 7.64
CA GLY A 15 -27.12 6.33 7.79
C GLY A 15 -26.84 5.14 6.84
N PRO A 16 -27.45 3.96 7.08
CA PRO A 16 -27.17 2.72 6.32
C PRO A 16 -27.33 2.85 4.79
N ARG A 17 -28.28 3.67 4.33
CA ARG A 17 -28.48 3.93 2.89
C ARG A 17 -27.34 4.75 2.30
N ALA A 18 -26.86 5.75 3.03
CA ALA A 18 -25.74 6.60 2.62
C ALA A 18 -24.43 5.80 2.55
N LEU A 19 -24.17 4.95 3.54
CA LEU A 19 -23.01 4.05 3.54
C LEU A 19 -23.02 3.10 2.32
N ARG A 20 -24.19 2.51 1.99
CA ARG A 20 -24.31 1.67 0.79
C ARG A 20 -24.05 2.45 -0.50
N THR A 21 -24.54 3.68 -0.60
CA THR A 21 -24.31 4.52 -1.79
C THR A 21 -22.84 4.87 -1.91
N ARG A 22 -22.21 5.25 -0.80
CA ARG A 22 -20.78 5.55 -0.74
C ARG A 22 -19.93 4.35 -1.15
N ARG A 23 -20.24 3.14 -0.66
CA ARG A 23 -19.54 1.92 -1.06
C ARG A 23 -19.65 1.66 -2.56
N ARG A 24 -20.85 1.75 -3.14
CA ARG A 24 -21.04 1.58 -4.60
C ARG A 24 -20.26 2.59 -5.43
N LEU A 25 -20.10 3.82 -4.94
CA LEU A 25 -19.27 4.83 -5.60
C LEU A 25 -17.79 4.45 -5.56
N LEU A 26 -17.31 3.95 -4.42
CA LEU A 26 -15.93 3.46 -4.29
C LEU A 26 -15.68 2.23 -5.17
N ASP A 27 -16.60 1.26 -5.17
CA ASP A 27 -16.48 0.07 -6.03
C ASP A 27 -16.42 0.44 -7.51
N ALA A 28 -17.33 1.33 -7.96
CA ALA A 28 -17.33 1.85 -9.33
C ALA A 28 -16.05 2.62 -9.67
N THR A 29 -15.50 3.35 -8.71
CA THR A 29 -14.22 4.07 -8.89
C THR A 29 -13.09 3.05 -9.07
N ALA A 30 -12.99 2.03 -8.23
CA ALA A 30 -11.96 1.00 -8.33
C ALA A 30 -12.00 0.25 -9.67
N GLU A 31 -13.21 -0.13 -10.13
CA GLU A 31 -13.40 -0.77 -11.43
C GLU A 31 -12.88 0.10 -12.58
N LEU A 32 -13.31 1.37 -12.62
CA LEU A 32 -12.93 2.31 -13.69
C LEU A 32 -11.43 2.65 -13.67
N LEU A 33 -10.83 2.78 -12.48
CA LEU A 33 -9.38 2.97 -12.33
C LEU A 33 -8.60 1.77 -12.87
N GLY A 34 -9.09 0.56 -12.65
CA GLY A 34 -8.51 -0.66 -13.20
C GLY A 34 -8.57 -0.73 -14.72
N GLU A 35 -9.65 -0.20 -15.33
CA GLU A 35 -9.84 -0.17 -16.78
C GLU A 35 -8.99 0.89 -17.47
N ARG A 36 -8.80 2.08 -16.89
CA ARG A 36 -8.33 3.29 -17.62
C ARG A 36 -7.32 4.17 -16.89
N GLY A 37 -7.04 3.89 -15.62
CA GLY A 37 -6.23 4.76 -14.77
C GLY A 37 -6.91 6.10 -14.43
N LEU A 38 -6.23 6.93 -13.61
CA LEU A 38 -6.83 8.14 -13.01
C LEU A 38 -7.30 9.16 -14.05
N ARG A 39 -6.49 9.42 -15.08
CA ARG A 39 -6.79 10.43 -16.11
C ARG A 39 -7.95 10.05 -17.03
N GLY A 40 -8.27 8.75 -17.12
CA GLY A 40 -9.35 8.22 -17.97
C GLY A 40 -10.71 8.10 -17.26
N VAL A 41 -10.84 8.58 -16.02
CA VAL A 41 -12.05 8.40 -15.19
C VAL A 41 -12.68 9.74 -14.85
N SER A 42 -14.01 9.84 -15.00
CA SER A 42 -14.78 11.02 -14.65
C SER A 42 -15.85 10.72 -13.60
N VAL A 43 -16.23 11.75 -12.83
CA VAL A 43 -17.33 11.66 -11.85
C VAL A 43 -18.63 11.20 -12.50
N VAL A 44 -18.90 11.61 -13.74
CA VAL A 44 -20.10 11.23 -14.48
C VAL A 44 -20.13 9.72 -14.76
N GLU A 45 -18.99 9.14 -15.13
CA GLU A 45 -18.86 7.70 -15.39
C GLU A 45 -18.96 6.87 -14.11
N ILE A 46 -18.32 7.34 -13.02
CA ILE A 46 -18.43 6.70 -11.69
C ILE A 46 -19.90 6.69 -11.24
N ALA A 47 -20.57 7.84 -11.30
CA ALA A 47 -21.96 7.95 -10.88
C ALA A 47 -22.88 7.05 -11.71
N ARG A 48 -22.67 6.99 -13.04
CA ARG A 48 -23.40 6.09 -13.94
C ARG A 48 -23.16 4.62 -13.58
N ARG A 49 -21.91 4.21 -13.38
CA ARG A 49 -21.52 2.84 -13.00
C ARG A 49 -22.14 2.46 -11.64
N ALA A 50 -22.11 3.38 -10.67
CA ALA A 50 -22.72 3.22 -9.35
C ALA A 50 -24.24 3.33 -9.32
N ARG A 51 -24.91 3.57 -10.47
CA ARG A 51 -26.35 3.78 -10.60
C ARG A 51 -26.85 4.91 -9.69
N THR A 52 -26.19 6.06 -9.75
CA THR A 52 -26.53 7.26 -9.00
C THR A 52 -26.28 8.52 -9.85
N SER A 53 -26.44 9.72 -9.29
CA SER A 53 -26.19 10.99 -9.98
C SER A 53 -24.80 11.56 -9.64
N PRO A 54 -24.21 12.39 -10.52
CA PRO A 54 -23.01 13.16 -10.18
C PRO A 54 -23.19 14.05 -8.94
N ALA A 55 -24.35 14.62 -8.73
CA ALA A 55 -24.66 15.40 -7.53
C ALA A 55 -24.59 14.53 -6.26
N SER A 56 -25.00 13.26 -6.34
CA SER A 56 -24.85 12.31 -5.23
C SER A 56 -23.39 11.96 -4.96
N PHE A 57 -22.53 11.86 -6.00
CA PHE A 57 -21.10 11.65 -5.82
C PHE A 57 -20.47 12.79 -5.01
N TYR A 58 -20.75 14.04 -5.37
CA TYR A 58 -20.20 15.22 -4.68
C TYR A 58 -20.69 15.41 -3.23
N GLN A 59 -21.71 14.63 -2.80
CA GLN A 59 -22.06 14.56 -1.38
C GLN A 59 -21.07 13.77 -0.53
N TYR A 60 -20.26 12.88 -1.16
CA TYR A 60 -19.32 12.00 -0.49
C TYR A 60 -17.86 12.30 -0.77
N PHE A 61 -17.55 12.77 -1.99
CA PHE A 61 -16.18 13.00 -2.46
C PHE A 61 -16.10 14.30 -3.24
N GLY A 62 -15.03 15.05 -3.04
CA GLY A 62 -14.77 16.29 -3.79
C GLY A 62 -14.34 16.06 -5.24
N GLY A 63 -13.87 14.83 -5.58
CA GLY A 63 -13.40 14.47 -6.91
C GLY A 63 -12.93 13.02 -6.99
N VAL A 64 -12.50 12.61 -8.18
CA VAL A 64 -12.00 11.25 -8.43
C VAL A 64 -10.76 10.96 -7.59
N GLU A 65 -9.89 11.96 -7.42
CA GLU A 65 -8.67 11.86 -6.63
C GLU A 65 -8.98 11.54 -5.16
N GLU A 66 -9.98 12.19 -4.56
CA GLU A 66 -10.37 11.93 -3.17
C GLU A 66 -10.92 10.52 -3.00
N ALA A 67 -11.79 10.08 -3.91
CA ALA A 67 -12.32 8.71 -3.90
C ALA A 67 -11.18 7.67 -4.09
N THR A 68 -10.18 7.97 -4.92
CA THR A 68 -9.00 7.13 -5.12
C THR A 68 -8.12 7.06 -3.88
N LEU A 69 -7.90 8.20 -3.23
CA LEU A 69 -7.12 8.25 -1.97
C LEU A 69 -7.79 7.44 -0.87
N GLU A 70 -9.11 7.47 -0.80
CA GLU A 70 -9.85 6.66 0.17
C GLU A 70 -9.72 5.16 -0.09
N LEU A 71 -9.83 4.71 -1.35
CA LEU A 71 -9.56 3.32 -1.70
C LEU A 71 -8.13 2.90 -1.32
N ALA A 72 -7.16 3.79 -1.48
CA ALA A 72 -5.79 3.53 -1.05
C ALA A 72 -5.64 3.54 0.49
N GLU A 73 -6.48 4.27 1.22
CA GLU A 73 -6.54 4.22 2.69
C GLU A 73 -7.17 2.92 3.20
N GLU A 74 -8.15 2.34 2.49
CA GLU A 74 -8.67 1.01 2.81
C GLU A 74 -7.53 -0.05 2.76
N ALA A 75 -6.71 -0.02 1.71
CA ALA A 75 -5.53 -0.89 1.64
C ALA A 75 -4.52 -0.62 2.79
N ALA A 76 -4.28 0.66 3.11
CA ALA A 76 -3.37 1.01 4.20
C ALA A 76 -3.88 0.57 5.59
N ALA A 77 -5.19 0.42 5.76
CA ALA A 77 -5.79 -0.08 7.00
C ALA A 77 -5.47 -1.56 7.27
N GLU A 78 -5.08 -2.34 6.25
CA GLU A 78 -4.64 -3.74 6.39
C GLU A 78 -3.13 -3.86 6.70
N MET A 79 -2.35 -2.78 6.55
CA MET A 79 -0.89 -2.78 6.79
C MET A 79 -0.48 -3.26 8.19
N PRO A 80 -1.22 -2.97 9.29
CA PRO A 80 -0.87 -3.49 10.61
C PRO A 80 -0.81 -5.02 10.69
N GLU A 81 -1.64 -5.75 9.94
CA GLU A 81 -1.58 -7.21 9.88
C GLU A 81 -0.28 -7.70 9.22
N ILE A 82 0.16 -7.01 8.17
CA ILE A 82 1.42 -7.30 7.49
C ILE A 82 2.60 -7.01 8.40
N VAL A 83 2.58 -5.89 9.11
CA VAL A 83 3.61 -5.53 10.10
C VAL A 83 3.75 -6.60 11.18
N GLN A 84 2.65 -7.15 11.71
CA GLN A 84 2.68 -8.27 12.67
C GLN A 84 3.35 -9.53 12.10
N LEU A 85 3.28 -9.77 10.80
CA LEU A 85 3.98 -10.88 10.15
C LEU A 85 5.50 -10.66 10.09
N VAL A 86 5.95 -9.40 9.99
CA VAL A 86 7.39 -9.05 10.06
C VAL A 86 7.97 -9.40 11.42
N ASP A 87 7.20 -9.28 12.50
CA ASP A 87 7.65 -9.57 13.87
C ASP A 87 7.90 -11.07 14.12
N ARG A 88 7.32 -11.96 13.30
CA ARG A 88 7.55 -13.41 13.43
C ARG A 88 9.03 -13.76 13.25
N PRO A 89 9.54 -14.85 13.91
CA PRO A 89 10.93 -15.27 13.76
C PRO A 89 11.31 -15.57 12.31
N TRP A 90 12.47 -15.08 11.87
CA TRP A 90 13.04 -15.35 10.55
C TRP A 90 14.27 -16.28 10.62
N GLU A 91 14.44 -16.98 11.72
CA GLU A 91 15.53 -17.93 11.97
C GLU A 91 15.04 -19.38 11.92
N GLY A 92 15.99 -20.30 11.70
CA GLY A 92 15.76 -21.73 11.77
C GLY A 92 14.73 -22.24 10.74
N ARG A 93 14.12 -23.37 11.03
CA ARG A 93 13.16 -24.04 10.11
C ARG A 93 11.90 -23.22 9.85
N ALA A 94 11.46 -22.42 10.81
CA ALA A 94 10.25 -21.60 10.69
C ALA A 94 10.50 -20.29 9.90
N GLY A 95 11.74 -19.84 9.80
CA GLY A 95 12.07 -18.51 9.26
C GLY A 95 11.56 -18.32 7.83
N LEU A 96 11.91 -19.22 6.93
CA LEU A 96 11.48 -19.14 5.53
C LEU A 96 9.96 -19.32 5.40
N ALA A 97 9.34 -20.17 6.22
CA ALA A 97 7.89 -20.35 6.21
C ALA A 97 7.16 -19.06 6.64
N ASN A 98 7.64 -18.38 7.69
CA ASN A 98 7.10 -17.10 8.13
C ASN A 98 7.28 -15.99 7.09
N ALA A 99 8.44 -15.94 6.44
CA ALA A 99 8.69 -14.98 5.36
C ALA A 99 7.79 -15.23 4.14
N ARG A 100 7.52 -16.49 3.76
CA ARG A 100 6.55 -16.83 2.69
C ARG A 100 5.15 -16.32 3.03
N VAL A 101 4.70 -16.51 4.28
CA VAL A 101 3.39 -16.01 4.73
C VAL A 101 3.31 -14.48 4.62
N LEU A 102 4.37 -13.77 5.01
CA LEU A 102 4.46 -12.32 4.86
C LEU A 102 4.33 -11.89 3.40
N VAL A 103 5.14 -12.48 2.52
CA VAL A 103 5.12 -12.14 1.08
C VAL A 103 3.76 -12.46 0.47
N ALA A 104 3.22 -13.65 0.73
CA ALA A 104 1.91 -14.04 0.21
C ALA A 104 0.82 -13.06 0.64
N ARG A 105 0.78 -12.68 1.92
CA ARG A 105 -0.22 -11.72 2.44
C ARG A 105 -0.04 -10.32 1.83
N PHE A 106 1.21 -9.91 1.58
CA PHE A 106 1.48 -8.64 0.89
C PHE A 106 0.99 -8.65 -0.57
N LEU A 107 1.18 -9.76 -1.29
CA LEU A 107 0.62 -9.93 -2.64
C LEU A 107 -0.90 -9.98 -2.63
N ASP A 108 -1.54 -10.64 -1.64
CA ASP A 108 -3.00 -10.64 -1.48
C ASP A 108 -3.56 -9.22 -1.29
N LEU A 109 -2.89 -8.39 -0.48
CA LEU A 109 -3.23 -6.98 -0.32
C LEU A 109 -3.20 -6.24 -1.67
N TRP A 110 -2.14 -6.46 -2.45
CA TRP A 110 -2.02 -5.86 -3.77
C TRP A 110 -3.10 -6.36 -4.74
N ASP A 111 -3.42 -7.65 -4.71
CA ASP A 111 -4.50 -8.22 -5.54
C ASP A 111 -5.87 -7.60 -5.21
N ALA A 112 -6.16 -7.45 -3.92
CA ALA A 112 -7.42 -6.88 -3.45
C ALA A 112 -7.58 -5.39 -3.81
N HIS A 113 -6.47 -4.63 -3.82
CA HIS A 113 -6.50 -3.18 -3.97
C HIS A 113 -5.70 -2.66 -5.19
N HIS A 114 -5.42 -3.53 -6.17
CA HIS A 114 -4.49 -3.26 -7.26
C HIS A 114 -4.72 -1.93 -7.99
N ALA A 115 -5.97 -1.66 -8.39
CA ALA A 115 -6.31 -0.45 -9.14
C ALA A 115 -5.99 0.83 -8.34
N ALA A 116 -6.35 0.87 -7.06
CA ALA A 116 -6.13 2.01 -6.19
C ALA A 116 -4.64 2.20 -5.86
N LEU A 117 -3.92 1.12 -5.51
CA LEU A 117 -2.50 1.15 -5.16
C LEU A 117 -1.64 1.55 -6.36
N ARG A 118 -1.89 0.96 -7.54
CA ARG A 118 -1.20 1.31 -8.79
C ARG A 118 -1.44 2.78 -9.14
N THR A 119 -2.70 3.24 -9.07
CA THR A 119 -3.05 4.63 -9.37
C THR A 119 -2.38 5.60 -8.38
N ARG A 120 -2.39 5.27 -7.09
CA ARG A 120 -1.71 6.05 -6.04
C ARG A 120 -0.22 6.19 -6.32
N ASN A 121 0.45 5.08 -6.61
CA ASN A 121 1.89 5.06 -6.83
C ASN A 121 2.25 5.86 -8.09
N HIS A 122 1.52 5.64 -9.20
CA HIS A 122 1.74 6.36 -10.44
C HIS A 122 1.54 7.89 -10.29
N ALA A 123 0.46 8.33 -9.64
CA ALA A 123 0.24 9.74 -9.37
C ALA A 123 1.34 10.34 -8.46
N ALA A 124 1.83 9.58 -7.48
CA ALA A 124 2.95 10.00 -6.64
C ALA A 124 4.26 10.17 -7.44
N GLU A 125 4.55 9.27 -8.38
CA GLU A 125 5.70 9.33 -9.30
C GLU A 125 5.60 10.51 -10.27
N GLU A 126 4.40 10.86 -10.73
CA GLU A 126 4.13 12.06 -11.53
C GLU A 126 4.25 13.36 -10.73
N GLY A 127 4.53 13.30 -9.43
CA GLY A 127 4.81 14.45 -8.57
C GLY A 127 3.59 14.97 -7.81
N ASP A 128 2.47 14.26 -7.79
CA ASP A 128 1.33 14.65 -6.95
C ASP A 128 1.69 14.55 -5.47
N ARG A 129 1.64 15.70 -4.79
CA ARG A 129 2.07 15.81 -3.40
C ARG A 129 1.12 15.09 -2.42
N ALA A 130 -0.18 15.03 -2.73
CA ALA A 130 -1.15 14.37 -1.86
C ALA A 130 -0.97 12.85 -1.91
N PHE A 131 -0.90 12.29 -3.11
CA PHE A 131 -0.61 10.87 -3.32
C PHE A 131 0.76 10.48 -2.76
N GLY A 132 1.81 11.28 -3.02
CA GLY A 132 3.15 11.02 -2.48
C GLY A 132 3.21 11.02 -0.94
N ARG A 133 2.48 11.90 -0.26
CA ARG A 133 2.37 11.87 1.22
C ARG A 133 1.68 10.59 1.70
N LYS A 134 0.56 10.21 1.06
CA LYS A 134 -0.21 9.01 1.43
C LYS A 134 0.58 7.73 1.19
N THR A 135 1.32 7.63 0.08
CA THR A 135 2.21 6.50 -0.19
C THR A 135 3.25 6.34 0.92
N ARG A 136 3.97 7.42 1.26
CA ARG A 136 4.97 7.38 2.34
C ARG A 136 4.37 7.04 3.70
N GLN A 137 3.19 7.58 4.01
CA GLN A 137 2.48 7.30 5.25
C GLN A 137 2.06 5.83 5.35
N ALA A 138 1.58 5.25 4.25
CA ALA A 138 1.15 3.86 4.21
C ALA A 138 2.31 2.86 4.34
N LEU A 139 3.46 3.15 3.71
CA LEU A 139 4.63 2.26 3.72
C LEU A 139 5.53 2.41 4.94
N ARG A 140 5.43 3.53 5.66
CA ARG A 140 6.27 3.82 6.82
C ARG A 140 6.25 2.72 7.89
N PRO A 141 5.10 2.16 8.32
CA PRO A 141 5.08 1.10 9.33
C PRO A 141 5.82 -0.16 8.89
N LEU A 142 5.68 -0.56 7.61
CA LEU A 142 6.40 -1.69 7.05
C LEU A 142 7.91 -1.43 7.02
N LEU A 143 8.33 -0.24 6.58
CA LEU A 143 9.73 0.15 6.54
C LEU A 143 10.36 0.14 7.94
N GLU A 144 9.67 0.69 8.94
CA GLU A 144 10.13 0.72 10.32
C GLU A 144 10.24 -0.69 10.93
N ALA A 145 9.26 -1.56 10.67
CA ALA A 145 9.28 -2.95 11.14
C ALA A 145 10.42 -3.76 10.49
N LEU A 146 10.62 -3.62 9.18
CA LEU A 146 11.74 -4.26 8.48
C LEU A 146 13.08 -3.74 9.00
N ALA A 147 13.24 -2.44 9.20
CA ALA A 147 14.46 -1.84 9.74
C ALA A 147 14.76 -2.35 11.15
N ALA A 148 13.76 -2.42 12.02
CA ALA A 148 13.89 -2.99 13.36
C ALA A 148 14.31 -4.48 13.30
N LYS A 149 13.69 -5.26 12.42
CA LYS A 149 14.04 -6.66 12.18
C LYS A 149 15.49 -6.83 11.73
N LEU A 150 16.02 -5.89 10.97
CA LEU A 150 17.40 -5.85 10.47
C LEU A 150 18.39 -5.18 11.46
N GLY A 151 17.99 -4.89 12.70
CA GLY A 151 18.87 -4.42 13.76
C GLY A 151 19.03 -2.90 13.87
N ALA A 152 18.11 -2.09 13.32
CA ALA A 152 18.18 -0.63 13.42
C ALA A 152 18.11 -0.09 14.87
N GLY A 153 17.74 -0.92 15.84
CA GLY A 153 17.71 -0.54 17.26
C GLY A 153 19.00 -0.85 18.04
N ALA A 154 19.90 -1.65 17.48
CA ALA A 154 21.04 -2.21 18.22
C ALA A 154 22.35 -1.40 18.12
N ALA A 155 22.46 -0.44 17.21
CA ALA A 155 23.71 0.30 17.01
C ALA A 155 23.48 1.77 16.65
N ALA A 156 23.28 2.59 17.66
CA ALA A 156 23.44 4.05 17.54
C ALA A 156 24.94 4.49 17.55
N GLY A 157 25.85 3.56 17.38
CA GLY A 157 27.30 3.79 17.31
C GLY A 157 27.78 3.74 15.86
N SER A 158 28.15 4.89 15.27
CA SER A 158 28.86 5.05 13.99
C SER A 158 28.17 4.45 12.74
N ALA A 159 26.94 4.83 12.46
CA ALA A 159 26.24 4.49 11.20
C ALA A 159 26.97 4.90 9.90
N ARG A 160 28.12 5.55 10.01
CA ARG A 160 28.91 6.05 8.87
C ARG A 160 29.96 5.07 8.37
N GLU A 161 30.27 4.01 9.14
CA GLU A 161 31.33 3.01 8.81
C GLU A 161 30.75 1.60 8.55
N ALA A 162 29.48 1.34 8.82
CA ALA A 162 28.91 0.02 8.63
C ALA A 162 28.65 -0.24 7.13
N ALA A 163 29.26 -1.32 6.61
CA ALA A 163 29.01 -1.83 5.26
C ALA A 163 27.54 -2.28 5.03
N PHE A 164 26.70 -2.24 6.06
CA PHE A 164 25.30 -2.59 6.06
C PHE A 164 24.49 -1.54 6.83
N HIS A 165 23.56 -0.89 6.15
CA HIS A 165 22.68 0.12 6.76
C HIS A 165 21.26 -0.44 6.86
N PRO A 166 20.73 -0.74 8.07
CA PRO A 166 19.44 -1.43 8.25
C PRO A 166 18.25 -0.74 7.55
N TYR A 167 18.15 0.58 7.62
CA TYR A 167 17.09 1.31 6.92
C TYR A 167 17.23 1.27 5.40
N ALA A 168 18.45 1.29 4.85
CA ALA A 168 18.66 1.17 3.41
C ALA A 168 18.28 -0.23 2.93
N ALA A 169 18.65 -1.26 3.68
CA ALA A 169 18.27 -2.64 3.40
C ALA A 169 16.74 -2.84 3.51
N ALA A 170 16.11 -2.27 4.55
CA ALA A 170 14.66 -2.28 4.71
C ALA A 170 13.95 -1.58 3.54
N ALA A 171 14.47 -0.44 3.07
CA ALA A 171 13.94 0.28 1.91
C ALA A 171 14.06 -0.56 0.62
N ALA A 172 15.20 -1.22 0.40
CA ALA A 172 15.40 -2.12 -0.73
C ALA A 172 14.40 -3.29 -0.70
N LEU A 173 14.22 -3.95 0.46
CA LEU A 173 13.26 -5.03 0.63
C LEU A 173 11.81 -4.57 0.44
N ALA A 174 11.44 -3.41 0.98
CA ALA A 174 10.13 -2.82 0.76
C ALA A 174 9.88 -2.52 -0.73
N THR A 175 10.90 -2.03 -1.46
CA THR A 175 10.80 -1.81 -2.92
C THR A 175 10.62 -3.14 -3.66
N VAL A 176 11.30 -4.21 -3.27
CA VAL A 176 11.09 -5.55 -3.86
C VAL A 176 9.66 -6.01 -3.63
N LEU A 177 9.12 -5.89 -2.42
CA LEU A 177 7.75 -6.27 -2.10
C LEU A 177 6.73 -5.43 -2.88
N GLU A 178 6.90 -4.11 -2.94
CA GLU A 178 6.04 -3.20 -3.70
C GLU A 178 6.05 -3.54 -5.20
N SER A 179 7.24 -3.76 -5.77
CA SER A 179 7.38 -4.13 -7.19
C SER A 179 6.76 -5.51 -7.46
N ALA A 180 6.99 -6.48 -6.59
CA ALA A 180 6.37 -7.81 -6.69
C ALA A 180 4.84 -7.69 -6.65
N GLY A 181 4.28 -6.94 -5.71
CA GLY A 181 2.84 -6.71 -5.60
C GLY A 181 2.25 -6.02 -6.83
N ALA A 182 2.92 -4.99 -7.33
CA ALA A 182 2.45 -4.21 -8.47
C ALA A 182 2.47 -5.00 -9.80
N HIS A 183 3.43 -5.92 -9.97
CA HIS A 183 3.75 -6.49 -11.29
C HIS A 183 3.71 -8.02 -11.37
N HIS A 184 3.37 -8.76 -10.30
CA HIS A 184 3.45 -10.23 -10.31
C HIS A 184 2.66 -10.88 -11.47
N ARG A 185 1.52 -10.31 -11.87
CA ARG A 185 0.72 -10.81 -13.00
C ARG A 185 1.42 -10.62 -14.34
N GLU A 186 2.18 -9.54 -14.49
CA GLU A 186 2.95 -9.24 -15.71
C GLU A 186 4.18 -10.13 -15.81
N LEU A 187 4.72 -10.59 -14.65
CA LEU A 187 5.85 -11.51 -14.60
C LEU A 187 5.48 -12.94 -15.07
N GLU A 188 4.21 -13.31 -15.07
CA GLU A 188 3.74 -14.59 -15.64
C GLU A 188 4.09 -14.72 -17.14
N TYR A 189 4.16 -13.60 -17.86
CA TYR A 189 4.63 -13.57 -19.25
C TYR A 189 6.05 -14.12 -19.41
N PHE A 190 6.88 -13.98 -18.40
CA PHE A 190 8.25 -14.49 -18.36
C PHE A 190 8.35 -15.90 -17.74
N GLY A 191 7.22 -16.57 -17.48
CA GLY A 191 7.17 -17.87 -16.86
C GLY A 191 7.43 -17.85 -15.34
N ILE A 192 7.36 -16.66 -14.70
CA ILE A 192 7.51 -16.48 -13.27
C ILE A 192 6.12 -16.49 -12.65
N ASP A 193 5.74 -17.61 -12.02
CA ASP A 193 4.47 -17.71 -11.33
C ASP A 193 4.52 -17.05 -9.93
N ARG A 194 3.34 -16.92 -9.33
CA ARG A 194 3.18 -16.30 -8.02
C ARG A 194 3.96 -17.04 -6.93
N ASP A 195 4.01 -18.36 -7.00
CA ASP A 195 4.67 -19.20 -5.97
C ASP A 195 6.19 -19.06 -6.05
N ALA A 196 6.76 -19.03 -7.25
CA ALA A 196 8.18 -18.75 -7.47
C ALA A 196 8.57 -17.36 -6.96
N LEU A 197 7.72 -16.36 -7.18
CA LEU A 197 7.94 -15.00 -6.69
C LEU A 197 7.88 -14.92 -5.16
N ILE A 198 6.91 -15.61 -4.54
CA ILE A 198 6.81 -15.72 -3.07
C ILE A 198 8.06 -16.37 -2.50
N GLU A 199 8.48 -17.50 -3.07
CA GLU A 199 9.66 -18.24 -2.61
C GLU A 199 10.93 -17.40 -2.68
N THR A 200 11.15 -16.76 -3.84
CA THR A 200 12.36 -15.95 -4.07
C THR A 200 12.38 -14.72 -3.16
N SER A 201 11.26 -14.00 -3.06
CA SER A 201 11.17 -12.81 -2.19
C SER A 201 11.33 -13.18 -0.72
N ALA A 202 10.76 -14.31 -0.28
CA ALA A 202 10.92 -14.78 1.10
C ALA A 202 12.39 -15.13 1.42
N ARG A 203 13.13 -15.73 0.48
CA ARG A 203 14.56 -15.97 0.64
C ARG A 203 15.34 -14.67 0.75
N LEU A 204 15.08 -13.69 -0.11
CA LEU A 204 15.73 -12.38 -0.03
C LEU A 204 15.54 -11.72 1.34
N LEU A 205 14.34 -11.81 1.92
CA LEU A 205 14.06 -11.30 3.27
C LEU A 205 14.92 -12.02 4.34
N VAL A 206 14.92 -13.35 4.33
CA VAL A 206 15.63 -14.19 5.33
C VAL A 206 17.13 -14.00 5.20
N ASP A 207 17.69 -14.10 3.98
CA ASP A 207 19.13 -14.00 3.72
C ASP A 207 19.65 -12.60 4.09
N THR A 208 18.87 -11.54 3.83
CA THR A 208 19.21 -10.19 4.23
C THR A 208 19.24 -10.05 5.76
N ALA A 209 18.28 -10.65 6.47
CA ALA A 209 18.27 -10.64 7.93
C ALA A 209 19.43 -11.46 8.53
N GLU A 210 19.81 -12.58 7.91
CA GLU A 210 21.00 -13.35 8.32
C GLU A 210 22.29 -12.57 8.10
N LEU A 211 22.42 -11.91 6.95
CA LEU A 211 23.58 -11.05 6.65
C LEU A 211 23.73 -9.93 7.69
N SER A 212 22.61 -9.31 8.08
CA SER A 212 22.60 -8.28 9.11
C SER A 212 23.13 -8.80 10.45
N ARG A 213 22.68 -9.97 10.90
CA ARG A 213 23.09 -10.57 12.17
C ARG A 213 24.58 -10.98 12.21
N ARG A 214 25.15 -11.42 11.09
CA ARG A 214 26.57 -11.80 11.02
C ARG A 214 27.53 -10.61 11.12
N ARG A 215 27.01 -9.40 10.96
CA ARG A 215 27.80 -8.16 10.94
C ARG A 215 27.51 -7.25 12.15
N ALA A 216 26.56 -7.60 13.00
CA ALA A 216 26.28 -6.96 14.28
C ALA A 216 27.11 -7.58 15.41
#